data_1e89344e3634b8864cc99d0d0ca8b9ec
#
_entry.id   1e89344e3634b8864cc99d0d0ca8b9ec
#
_cell.length_a   1.000
_cell.length_b   1.000
_cell.length_c   1.000
_cell.angle_alpha   90.00
_cell.angle_beta   90.00
_cell.angle_gamma   90.00
#
_symmetry.space_group_name_H-M   'P 1'
#
loop_
_entity.id
_entity.type
_entity.pdbx_description
1 polymer ?
#
loop_
_entity_poly.entity_id
_entity_poly.type
_entity_poly.pdbx_seq_one_letter_code
_entity_poly.pdbx_strand_id
1 'polypeptide(L)'
;PTVSSLVGQLYEPGDRRLDSAYTIFYMGVNVGSFLAPLVCGYFGETGNPQDFKWGFLIAAIVTVLTVVLFETQKNRYLIGPDGKPLGIIPDARKERPQADNTARKSAHANGRTMRNYLLLALLAIALAGFFYWCFGDDWISIGIFTACIVFPVSILLEGSLTKTERDRIFVIYIIAFFVIFFWAAYEQAGASLTLFASEQTDRVILGWEMPASWIQSFNPFFVVILAAIMPGVWGALGKRGMEPASPTKQAIGLLLLSLGYLVICLGVKDVQPGIKVSLIWLTGLYFIHTMGEICLSPIGLSMVNKLTPIRFASLMMGIWYLSTATANKFAGTLSGLYPEAGKVKTLLGYRIETMYDFFMVFVVMSATASLILFLLSKKLQKMMHGVE
;
A
#
# COMPACT_ATOMS: atom_id res chain seq x y z
N PRO A 1 -12.36 -2.03 -13.30
CA PRO A 1 -12.96 -2.70 -12.15
C PRO A 1 -12.06 -3.83 -11.72
N THR A 2 -11.64 -3.79 -10.47
CA THR A 2 -10.81 -4.83 -9.88
C THR A 2 -11.69 -6.03 -9.50
N VAL A 3 -11.10 -7.22 -9.35
CA VAL A 3 -11.84 -8.43 -8.93
C VAL A 3 -12.58 -8.19 -7.61
N SER A 4 -12.05 -7.36 -6.73
CA SER A 4 -12.71 -6.95 -5.48
C SER A 4 -14.05 -6.25 -5.71
N SER A 5 -14.19 -5.43 -6.74
CA SER A 5 -15.48 -4.79 -7.05
C SER A 5 -16.53 -5.79 -7.58
N LEU A 6 -16.09 -6.86 -8.25
CA LEU A 6 -16.97 -7.94 -8.67
C LEU A 6 -17.54 -8.70 -7.45
N VAL A 7 -16.74 -8.91 -6.40
CA VAL A 7 -17.24 -9.53 -5.16
C VAL A 7 -18.39 -8.71 -4.57
N GLY A 8 -18.27 -7.38 -4.55
CA GLY A 8 -19.33 -6.49 -4.08
C GLY A 8 -20.62 -6.59 -4.91
N GLN A 9 -20.51 -6.82 -6.22
CA GLN A 9 -21.65 -6.92 -7.13
C GLN A 9 -22.40 -8.27 -7.08
N LEU A 10 -21.82 -9.29 -6.42
CA LEU A 10 -22.48 -10.58 -6.20
C LEU A 10 -23.62 -10.53 -5.18
N TYR A 11 -23.70 -9.47 -4.38
CA TYR A 11 -24.63 -9.34 -3.26
C TYR A 11 -25.50 -8.09 -3.40
N GLU A 12 -26.72 -8.13 -2.85
CA GLU A 12 -27.58 -6.96 -2.76
C GLU A 12 -27.01 -5.93 -1.77
N PRO A 13 -27.28 -4.62 -1.97
CA PRO A 13 -26.90 -3.60 -1.02
C PRO A 13 -27.46 -3.89 0.38
N GLY A 14 -26.59 -3.99 1.40
CA GLY A 14 -26.96 -4.28 2.78
C GLY A 14 -27.02 -5.77 3.14
N ASP A 15 -26.65 -6.68 2.24
CA ASP A 15 -26.54 -8.10 2.56
C ASP A 15 -25.40 -8.34 3.59
N ARG A 16 -25.75 -8.95 4.72
CA ARG A 16 -24.80 -9.26 5.81
C ARG A 16 -23.70 -10.24 5.41
N ARG A 17 -23.91 -11.04 4.36
CA ARG A 17 -22.91 -12.00 3.85
C ARG A 17 -21.76 -11.34 3.10
N LEU A 18 -21.93 -10.07 2.72
CA LEU A 18 -20.91 -9.32 1.97
C LEU A 18 -19.59 -9.22 2.74
N ASP A 19 -19.64 -8.97 4.05
CA ASP A 19 -18.42 -8.90 4.87
C ASP A 19 -17.67 -10.23 4.92
N SER A 20 -18.42 -11.34 5.02
CA SER A 20 -17.85 -12.70 4.97
C SER A 20 -17.24 -13.01 3.60
N ALA A 21 -17.88 -12.57 2.52
CA ALA A 21 -17.37 -12.76 1.16
C ALA A 21 -16.04 -12.01 0.94
N TYR A 22 -15.95 -10.75 1.39
CA TYR A 22 -14.69 -10.01 1.35
C TYR A 22 -13.61 -10.65 2.22
N THR A 23 -13.97 -11.21 3.36
CA THR A 23 -13.03 -11.93 4.22
C THR A 23 -12.45 -13.15 3.50
N ILE A 24 -13.31 -13.97 2.85
CA ILE A 24 -12.88 -15.15 2.08
C ILE A 24 -12.00 -14.71 0.90
N PHE A 25 -12.39 -13.65 0.18
CA PHE A 25 -11.60 -13.10 -0.92
C PHE A 25 -10.20 -12.66 -0.45
N TYR A 26 -10.14 -11.91 0.67
CA TYR A 26 -8.87 -11.47 1.26
C TYR A 26 -8.00 -12.64 1.72
N MET A 27 -8.61 -13.67 2.31
CA MET A 27 -7.88 -14.91 2.65
C MET A 27 -7.31 -15.59 1.40
N GLY A 28 -8.08 -15.67 0.31
CA GLY A 28 -7.60 -16.23 -0.96
C GLY A 28 -6.40 -15.47 -1.52
N VAL A 29 -6.42 -14.13 -1.47
CA VAL A 29 -5.27 -13.30 -1.88
C VAL A 29 -4.04 -13.63 -1.03
N ASN A 30 -4.19 -13.71 0.30
CA ASN A 30 -3.06 -13.99 1.20
C ASN A 30 -2.53 -15.43 1.06
N VAL A 31 -3.40 -16.41 0.81
CA VAL A 31 -2.97 -17.79 0.51
C VAL A 31 -2.14 -17.81 -0.79
N GLY A 32 -2.60 -17.09 -1.83
CA GLY A 32 -1.82 -16.93 -3.06
C GLY A 32 -0.47 -16.26 -2.84
N SER A 33 -0.44 -15.17 -2.08
CA SER A 33 0.79 -14.45 -1.72
C SER A 33 1.75 -15.29 -0.85
N PHE A 34 1.21 -16.19 -0.04
CA PHE A 34 2.01 -17.15 0.72
C PHE A 34 2.64 -18.22 -0.18
N LEU A 35 1.85 -18.82 -1.07
CA LEU A 35 2.30 -19.94 -1.91
C LEU A 35 3.23 -19.49 -3.05
N ALA A 36 3.02 -18.31 -3.62
CA ALA A 36 3.75 -17.87 -4.81
C ALA A 36 5.27 -17.81 -4.59
N PRO A 37 5.82 -17.16 -3.54
CA PRO A 37 7.25 -17.16 -3.29
C PRO A 37 7.81 -18.56 -2.98
N LEU A 38 7.02 -19.41 -2.30
CA LEU A 38 7.43 -20.79 -1.97
C LEU A 38 7.63 -21.60 -3.24
N VAL A 39 6.65 -21.58 -4.14
CA VAL A 39 6.71 -22.37 -5.39
C VAL A 39 7.73 -21.76 -6.35
N CYS A 40 7.65 -20.46 -6.64
CA CYS A 40 8.57 -19.83 -7.58
C CYS A 40 10.02 -19.84 -7.08
N GLY A 41 10.24 -19.65 -5.78
CA GLY A 41 11.57 -19.71 -5.17
C GLY A 41 12.17 -21.12 -5.18
N TYR A 42 11.38 -22.13 -4.89
CA TYR A 42 11.85 -23.52 -4.92
C TYR A 42 12.41 -23.93 -6.30
N PHE A 43 11.73 -23.55 -7.37
CA PHE A 43 12.15 -23.87 -8.74
C PHE A 43 13.12 -22.86 -9.35
N GLY A 44 13.11 -21.61 -8.89
CA GLY A 44 13.91 -20.53 -9.48
C GLY A 44 15.22 -20.25 -8.75
N GLU A 45 15.27 -20.47 -7.42
CA GLU A 45 16.41 -20.08 -6.57
C GLU A 45 17.22 -21.33 -6.15
N THR A 46 17.83 -21.99 -7.14
CA THR A 46 18.59 -23.25 -6.96
C THR A 46 20.07 -23.02 -6.69
N GLY A 47 20.52 -21.76 -6.61
CA GLY A 47 21.92 -21.36 -6.57
C GLY A 47 22.51 -21.05 -7.96
N ASN A 48 21.86 -21.44 -9.05
CA ASN A 48 22.23 -21.05 -10.40
C ASN A 48 21.33 -19.90 -10.90
N PRO A 49 21.88 -18.70 -11.20
CA PRO A 49 21.08 -17.56 -11.67
C PRO A 49 20.23 -17.85 -12.91
N GLN A 50 20.63 -18.80 -13.75
CA GLN A 50 19.86 -19.18 -14.95
C GLN A 50 18.54 -19.86 -14.63
N ASP A 51 18.36 -20.40 -13.43
CA ASP A 51 17.15 -21.13 -13.05
C ASP A 51 16.00 -20.23 -12.63
N PHE A 52 16.24 -18.94 -12.39
CA PHE A 52 15.15 -17.95 -12.20
C PHE A 52 14.10 -18.00 -13.30
N LYS A 53 14.47 -18.37 -14.53
CA LYS A 53 13.53 -18.57 -15.65
C LYS A 53 12.41 -19.57 -15.31
N TRP A 54 12.69 -20.60 -14.50
CA TRP A 54 11.69 -21.60 -14.12
C TRP A 54 10.67 -21.05 -13.14
N GLY A 55 11.10 -20.22 -12.20
CA GLY A 55 10.19 -19.48 -11.30
C GLY A 55 9.25 -18.56 -12.09
N PHE A 56 9.79 -17.78 -13.04
CA PHE A 56 8.98 -16.94 -13.94
C PHE A 56 8.06 -17.75 -14.84
N LEU A 57 8.52 -18.89 -15.37
CA LEU A 57 7.69 -19.76 -16.20
C LEU A 57 6.47 -20.29 -15.42
N ILE A 58 6.68 -20.72 -14.17
CA ILE A 58 5.58 -21.19 -13.30
C ILE A 58 4.59 -20.05 -13.05
N ALA A 59 5.06 -18.85 -12.73
CA ALA A 59 4.21 -17.68 -12.54
C ALA A 59 3.38 -17.38 -13.82
N ALA A 60 4.01 -17.46 -15.00
CA ALA A 60 3.32 -17.29 -16.28
C ALA A 60 2.25 -18.37 -16.51
N ILE A 61 2.55 -19.64 -16.26
CA ILE A 61 1.59 -20.76 -16.38
C ILE A 61 0.41 -20.54 -15.45
N VAL A 62 0.63 -20.22 -14.18
CA VAL A 62 -0.44 -19.94 -13.20
C VAL A 62 -1.30 -18.78 -13.64
N THR A 63 -0.68 -17.71 -14.18
CA THR A 63 -1.41 -16.55 -14.71
C THR A 63 -2.31 -16.95 -15.89
N VAL A 64 -1.80 -17.71 -16.85
CA VAL A 64 -2.61 -18.23 -17.98
C VAL A 64 -3.74 -19.12 -17.50
N LEU A 65 -3.46 -20.04 -16.57
CA LEU A 65 -4.51 -20.91 -15.98
C LEU A 65 -5.58 -20.08 -15.28
N THR A 66 -5.18 -19.02 -14.56
CA THR A 66 -6.13 -18.11 -13.90
C THR A 66 -7.05 -17.43 -14.91
N VAL A 67 -6.51 -16.93 -16.03
CA VAL A 67 -7.30 -16.33 -17.11
C VAL A 67 -8.26 -17.35 -17.72
N VAL A 68 -7.77 -18.55 -18.02
CA VAL A 68 -8.61 -19.64 -18.60
C VAL A 68 -9.72 -20.04 -17.63
N LEU A 69 -9.41 -20.24 -16.35
CA LEU A 69 -10.41 -20.56 -15.33
C LEU A 69 -11.43 -19.44 -15.17
N PHE A 70 -10.99 -18.18 -15.14
CA PHE A 70 -11.90 -17.05 -15.05
C PHE A 70 -12.82 -16.99 -16.27
N GLU A 71 -12.30 -17.05 -17.47
CA GLU A 71 -13.10 -16.98 -18.71
C GLU A 71 -14.09 -18.14 -18.85
N THR A 72 -13.71 -19.36 -18.46
CA THR A 72 -14.58 -20.54 -18.56
C THR A 72 -15.64 -20.58 -17.46
N GLN A 73 -15.36 -20.01 -16.27
CA GLN A 73 -16.23 -20.14 -15.11
C GLN A 73 -17.03 -18.87 -14.78
N LYS A 74 -16.63 -17.69 -15.29
CA LYS A 74 -17.27 -16.41 -14.95
C LYS A 74 -18.78 -16.40 -15.15
N ASN A 75 -19.27 -16.95 -16.27
CA ASN A 75 -20.69 -16.96 -16.60
C ASN A 75 -21.50 -17.95 -15.75
N ARG A 76 -20.84 -18.89 -15.06
CA ARG A 76 -21.48 -19.90 -14.21
C ARG A 76 -21.53 -19.48 -12.74
N TYR A 77 -20.47 -18.82 -12.26
CA TYR A 77 -20.32 -18.52 -10.84
C TYR A 77 -20.41 -17.03 -10.51
N LEU A 78 -20.09 -16.13 -11.45
CA LEU A 78 -20.21 -14.68 -11.23
C LEU A 78 -21.60 -14.22 -11.72
N ILE A 79 -22.61 -14.54 -10.93
CA ILE A 79 -24.00 -14.21 -11.21
C ILE A 79 -24.45 -13.16 -10.19
N GLY A 80 -24.92 -12.01 -10.67
CA GLY A 80 -25.46 -10.95 -9.82
C GLY A 80 -26.79 -11.35 -9.15
N PRO A 81 -27.28 -10.56 -8.20
CA PRO A 81 -28.57 -10.80 -7.53
C PRO A 81 -29.75 -10.83 -8.50
N ASP A 82 -29.62 -10.20 -9.66
CA ASP A 82 -30.61 -10.19 -10.76
C ASP A 82 -30.57 -11.45 -11.65
N GLY A 83 -29.75 -12.44 -11.29
CA GLY A 83 -29.56 -13.68 -12.04
C GLY A 83 -28.76 -13.54 -13.33
N LYS A 84 -28.15 -12.38 -13.59
CA LYS A 84 -27.34 -12.15 -14.80
C LYS A 84 -25.84 -12.30 -14.51
N PRO A 85 -25.07 -12.83 -15.48
CA PRO A 85 -23.61 -12.89 -15.34
C PRO A 85 -22.99 -11.49 -15.27
N LEU A 86 -22.12 -11.23 -14.27
CA LEU A 86 -21.45 -9.97 -14.05
C LEU A 86 -20.27 -9.69 -15.00
N GLY A 87 -19.75 -10.72 -15.66
CA GLY A 87 -18.58 -10.61 -16.53
C GLY A 87 -18.89 -10.24 -18.00
N ILE A 88 -20.10 -9.88 -18.32
CA ILE A 88 -20.51 -9.48 -19.67
C ILE A 88 -20.14 -8.02 -19.88
N ILE A 89 -19.45 -7.73 -21.00
CA ILE A 89 -19.19 -6.35 -21.41
C ILE A 89 -20.55 -5.66 -21.64
N PRO A 90 -20.86 -4.56 -20.91
CA PRO A 90 -22.12 -3.85 -21.13
C PRO A 90 -22.24 -3.45 -22.60
N ASP A 91 -23.39 -3.73 -23.21
CA ASP A 91 -23.63 -3.32 -24.58
C ASP A 91 -23.67 -1.78 -24.61
N ALA A 92 -22.58 -1.17 -25.07
CA ALA A 92 -22.32 0.27 -25.02
C ALA A 92 -23.43 1.12 -25.70
N ARG A 93 -24.36 0.46 -26.39
CA ARG A 93 -25.54 1.07 -27.02
C ARG A 93 -26.80 1.09 -26.13
N LYS A 94 -26.90 0.18 -25.12
CA LYS A 94 -28.16 0.03 -24.34
C LYS A 94 -28.10 0.62 -22.93
N GLU A 95 -26.92 0.82 -22.37
CA GLU A 95 -26.75 1.34 -21.01
C GLU A 95 -25.90 2.63 -20.98
N ARG A 96 -26.26 3.62 -21.79
CA ARG A 96 -25.98 4.98 -21.32
C ARG A 96 -27.02 5.25 -20.23
N PRO A 97 -26.64 5.37 -18.94
CA PRO A 97 -27.50 6.02 -17.97
C PRO A 97 -27.91 7.32 -18.64
N GLN A 98 -29.18 7.62 -18.70
CA GLN A 98 -29.62 8.97 -19.03
C GLN A 98 -28.86 9.87 -18.07
N ALA A 99 -27.75 10.43 -18.55
CA ALA A 99 -26.99 11.39 -17.80
C ALA A 99 -28.01 12.46 -17.45
N ASP A 100 -28.28 12.54 -16.16
CA ASP A 100 -29.23 13.49 -15.61
C ASP A 100 -28.85 14.86 -16.20
N ASN A 101 -29.66 15.34 -17.13
CA ASN A 101 -29.44 16.59 -17.86
C ASN A 101 -29.43 17.80 -16.92
N THR A 102 -29.82 17.61 -15.66
CA THR A 102 -29.66 18.57 -14.58
C THR A 102 -28.18 18.73 -14.15
N ALA A 103 -27.37 17.66 -14.15
CA ALA A 103 -25.92 17.76 -13.85
C ALA A 103 -25.15 18.45 -14.99
N ARG A 104 -25.62 18.39 -16.24
CA ARG A 104 -24.99 19.07 -17.37
C ARG A 104 -25.33 20.59 -17.44
N LYS A 105 -26.45 21.03 -16.87
CA LYS A 105 -26.83 22.42 -16.86
C LYS A 105 -26.12 23.25 -15.79
N SER A 106 -25.57 22.65 -14.75
CA SER A 106 -24.73 23.35 -13.75
C SER A 106 -23.27 23.50 -14.17
N ALA A 107 -22.86 22.90 -15.28
CA ALA A 107 -21.51 23.02 -15.86
C ALA A 107 -21.33 24.21 -16.80
N HIS A 108 -22.14 25.26 -16.67
CA HIS A 108 -21.82 26.51 -17.35
C HIS A 108 -20.69 27.20 -16.57
N ALA A 109 -19.50 26.96 -17.10
CA ALA A 109 -18.21 27.43 -16.66
C ALA A 109 -18.22 28.98 -16.49
N ASN A 110 -18.37 29.42 -15.27
CA ASN A 110 -17.98 30.77 -14.87
C ASN A 110 -16.46 30.90 -15.10
N GLY A 111 -15.98 32.10 -15.47
CA GLY A 111 -14.58 32.43 -15.70
C GLY A 111 -13.64 32.01 -14.54
N ARG A 112 -14.22 31.69 -13.39
CA ARG A 112 -13.56 31.06 -12.22
C ARG A 112 -13.04 29.67 -12.52
N THR A 113 -13.75 28.85 -13.29
CA THR A 113 -13.34 27.47 -13.67
C THR A 113 -12.16 27.53 -14.63
N MET A 114 -12.19 28.39 -15.64
CA MET A 114 -11.06 28.56 -16.58
C MET A 114 -9.80 29.04 -15.87
N ARG A 115 -9.92 29.99 -14.94
CA ARG A 115 -8.80 30.46 -14.11
C ARG A 115 -8.20 29.32 -13.27
N ASN A 116 -9.04 28.49 -12.68
CA ASN A 116 -8.56 27.35 -11.89
C ASN A 116 -7.81 26.31 -12.75
N TYR A 117 -8.30 26.01 -13.95
CA TYR A 117 -7.57 25.14 -14.88
C TYR A 117 -6.22 25.72 -15.33
N LEU A 118 -6.17 27.02 -15.61
CA LEU A 118 -4.90 27.69 -15.92
C LEU A 118 -3.92 27.64 -14.75
N LEU A 119 -4.39 27.89 -13.53
CA LEU A 119 -3.55 27.79 -12.32
C LEU A 119 -3.04 26.38 -12.10
N LEU A 120 -3.88 25.36 -12.30
CA LEU A 120 -3.46 23.95 -12.18
C LEU A 120 -2.44 23.57 -13.27
N ALA A 121 -2.63 24.04 -14.49
CA ALA A 121 -1.67 23.81 -15.57
C ALA A 121 -0.31 24.48 -15.28
N LEU A 122 -0.32 25.73 -14.83
CA LEU A 122 0.91 26.43 -14.41
C LEU A 122 1.59 25.72 -13.23
N LEU A 123 0.82 25.29 -12.24
CA LEU A 123 1.33 24.51 -11.11
C LEU A 123 1.96 23.19 -11.59
N ALA A 124 1.30 22.46 -12.49
CA ALA A 124 1.80 21.21 -13.05
C ALA A 124 3.12 21.43 -13.80
N ILE A 125 3.22 22.46 -14.64
CA ILE A 125 4.44 22.81 -15.37
C ILE A 125 5.56 23.21 -14.41
N ALA A 126 5.26 24.05 -13.41
CA ALA A 126 6.27 24.48 -12.42
C ALA A 126 6.79 23.30 -11.59
N LEU A 127 5.90 22.40 -11.15
CA LEU A 127 6.28 21.20 -10.41
C LEU A 127 7.07 20.22 -11.30
N ALA A 128 6.64 19.99 -12.53
CA ALA A 128 7.36 19.15 -13.47
C ALA A 128 8.79 19.68 -13.74
N GLY A 129 8.93 21.00 -13.91
CA GLY A 129 10.24 21.65 -14.04
C GLY A 129 11.12 21.52 -12.78
N PHE A 130 10.52 21.69 -11.61
CA PHE A 130 11.19 21.48 -10.32
C PHE A 130 11.66 20.02 -10.14
N PHE A 131 10.78 19.06 -10.42
CA PHE A 131 11.11 17.64 -10.30
C PHE A 131 12.11 17.18 -11.40
N TYR A 132 12.05 17.78 -12.59
CA TYR A 132 13.07 17.56 -13.61
C TYR A 132 14.46 18.03 -13.12
N TRP A 133 14.52 19.18 -12.46
CA TRP A 133 15.76 19.64 -11.83
C TRP A 133 16.26 18.71 -10.72
N CYS A 134 15.34 18.09 -9.94
CA CYS A 134 15.69 17.16 -8.86
C CYS A 134 16.07 15.77 -9.34
N PHE A 135 15.40 15.22 -10.36
CA PHE A 135 15.50 13.82 -10.77
C PHE A 135 16.07 13.62 -12.18
N GLY A 136 16.39 14.72 -12.89
CA GLY A 136 16.89 14.64 -14.27
C GLY A 136 15.85 14.02 -15.21
N ASP A 137 16.27 13.07 -16.05
CA ASP A 137 15.43 12.44 -17.09
C ASP A 137 14.50 11.32 -16.55
N ASP A 138 14.31 11.21 -15.24
CA ASP A 138 13.35 10.25 -14.66
C ASP A 138 11.90 10.75 -14.79
N TRP A 139 11.34 10.64 -15.99
CA TRP A 139 9.98 11.09 -16.32
C TRP A 139 8.90 10.41 -15.49
N ILE A 140 9.14 9.17 -15.02
CA ILE A 140 8.20 8.44 -14.16
C ILE A 140 8.11 9.12 -12.80
N SER A 141 9.23 9.45 -12.18
CA SER A 141 9.25 10.19 -10.92
C SER A 141 8.61 11.57 -11.06
N ILE A 142 8.96 12.30 -12.11
CA ILE A 142 8.39 13.62 -12.40
C ILE A 142 6.87 13.54 -12.49
N GLY A 143 6.35 12.56 -13.25
CA GLY A 143 4.92 12.35 -13.41
C GLY A 143 4.20 12.01 -12.10
N ILE A 144 4.73 11.05 -11.34
CA ILE A 144 4.15 10.59 -10.07
C ILE A 144 4.11 11.75 -9.04
N PHE A 145 5.26 12.42 -8.80
CA PHE A 145 5.32 13.48 -7.78
C PHE A 145 4.52 14.71 -8.17
N THR A 146 4.49 15.06 -9.46
CA THR A 146 3.63 16.15 -9.98
C THR A 146 2.16 15.80 -9.77
N ALA A 147 1.74 14.59 -10.12
CA ALA A 147 0.36 14.14 -9.96
C ALA A 147 -0.07 14.10 -8.48
N CYS A 148 0.83 13.68 -7.57
CA CYS A 148 0.59 13.66 -6.12
C CYS A 148 0.26 15.02 -5.52
N ILE A 149 0.66 16.11 -6.15
CA ILE A 149 0.36 17.47 -5.70
C ILE A 149 -0.82 18.06 -6.49
N VAL A 150 -0.80 17.91 -7.81
CA VAL A 150 -1.80 18.54 -8.70
C VAL A 150 -3.20 17.99 -8.49
N PHE A 151 -3.37 16.64 -8.38
CA PHE A 151 -4.70 16.07 -8.17
C PHE A 151 -5.35 16.46 -6.83
N PRO A 152 -4.67 16.37 -5.67
CA PRO A 152 -5.21 16.91 -4.43
C PRO A 152 -5.60 18.38 -4.50
N VAL A 153 -4.73 19.22 -5.06
CA VAL A 153 -5.02 20.66 -5.22
C VAL A 153 -6.22 20.88 -6.13
N SER A 154 -6.39 20.11 -7.20
CA SER A 154 -7.52 20.23 -8.11
C SER A 154 -8.87 20.06 -7.41
N ILE A 155 -8.98 19.10 -6.50
CA ILE A 155 -10.19 18.85 -5.72
C ILE A 155 -10.41 19.99 -4.71
N LEU A 156 -9.36 20.42 -4.01
CA LEU A 156 -9.49 21.50 -3.02
C LEU A 156 -9.89 22.86 -3.64
N LEU A 157 -9.56 23.07 -4.91
CA LEU A 157 -9.98 24.25 -5.68
C LEU A 157 -11.43 24.14 -6.21
N GLU A 158 -12.08 22.99 -6.05
CA GLU A 158 -13.49 22.82 -6.44
C GLU A 158 -14.38 23.70 -5.58
N GLY A 159 -15.06 24.63 -6.24
CA GLY A 159 -15.87 25.66 -5.55
C GLY A 159 -17.17 25.13 -4.92
N SER A 160 -17.54 23.89 -5.23
CA SER A 160 -18.77 23.26 -4.73
C SER A 160 -18.60 22.52 -3.40
N LEU A 161 -17.37 22.44 -2.86
CA LEU A 161 -17.10 21.77 -1.58
C LEU A 161 -17.63 22.56 -0.39
N THR A 162 -18.39 21.90 0.46
CA THR A 162 -18.74 22.40 1.80
C THR A 162 -17.49 22.40 2.69
N LYS A 163 -17.54 23.16 3.80
CA LYS A 163 -16.43 23.16 4.78
C LYS A 163 -16.15 21.76 5.33
N THR A 164 -17.19 21.02 5.68
CA THR A 164 -17.08 19.64 6.20
C THR A 164 -16.45 18.71 5.17
N GLU A 165 -16.86 18.75 3.91
CA GLU A 165 -16.26 17.94 2.85
C GLU A 165 -14.79 18.29 2.64
N ARG A 166 -14.44 19.57 2.66
CA ARG A 166 -13.05 20.02 2.54
C ARG A 166 -12.19 19.54 3.69
N ASP A 167 -12.67 19.63 4.93
CA ASP A 167 -11.96 19.13 6.11
C ASP A 167 -11.70 17.64 6.00
N ARG A 168 -12.70 16.85 5.62
CA ARG A 168 -12.60 15.39 5.43
C ARG A 168 -11.60 15.00 4.34
N ILE A 169 -11.64 15.68 3.19
CA ILE A 169 -10.69 15.47 2.09
C ILE A 169 -9.27 15.80 2.55
N PHE A 170 -9.11 16.88 3.31
CA PHE A 170 -7.80 17.26 3.84
C PHE A 170 -7.24 16.22 4.83
N VAL A 171 -8.10 15.60 5.64
CA VAL A 171 -7.70 14.45 6.49
C VAL A 171 -7.15 13.31 5.64
N ILE A 172 -7.84 12.94 4.56
CA ILE A 172 -7.38 11.87 3.66
C ILE A 172 -6.00 12.21 3.09
N TYR A 173 -5.76 13.45 2.66
CA TYR A 173 -4.46 13.85 2.08
C TYR A 173 -3.32 13.81 3.09
N ILE A 174 -3.57 14.28 4.33
CA ILE A 174 -2.57 14.18 5.39
C ILE A 174 -2.23 12.72 5.68
N ILE A 175 -3.24 11.86 5.82
CA ILE A 175 -2.98 10.45 6.09
C ILE A 175 -2.30 9.78 4.90
N ALA A 176 -2.72 10.03 3.66
CA ALA A 176 -2.07 9.53 2.46
C ALA A 176 -0.59 9.91 2.38
N PHE A 177 -0.24 11.12 2.80
CA PHE A 177 1.16 11.56 2.91
C PHE A 177 1.96 10.69 3.89
N PHE A 178 1.42 10.39 5.09
CA PHE A 178 2.11 9.53 6.05
C PHE A 178 2.16 8.05 5.61
N VAL A 179 1.15 7.60 4.88
CA VAL A 179 1.09 6.25 4.29
C VAL A 179 2.22 6.02 3.27
N ILE A 180 2.71 7.09 2.60
CA ILE A 180 3.88 6.98 1.72
C ILE A 180 5.10 6.46 2.50
N PHE A 181 5.36 6.98 3.70
CA PHE A 181 6.50 6.55 4.53
C PHE A 181 6.33 5.10 5.01
N PHE A 182 5.10 4.70 5.33
CA PHE A 182 4.82 3.31 5.71
C PHE A 182 5.15 2.37 4.55
N TRP A 183 4.55 2.56 3.38
CA TRP A 183 4.76 1.66 2.26
C TRP A 183 6.19 1.74 1.71
N ALA A 184 6.85 2.90 1.73
CA ALA A 184 8.23 3.02 1.28
C ALA A 184 9.21 2.16 2.11
N ALA A 185 8.97 2.06 3.42
CA ALA A 185 9.74 1.18 4.30
C ALA A 185 9.26 -0.28 4.21
N TYR A 186 7.95 -0.51 4.11
CA TYR A 186 7.36 -1.85 4.04
C TYR A 186 7.76 -2.62 2.77
N GLU A 187 7.77 -1.95 1.62
CA GLU A 187 8.12 -2.52 0.31
C GLU A 187 9.62 -2.85 0.18
N GLN A 188 10.43 -2.55 1.19
CA GLN A 188 11.79 -3.10 1.29
C GLN A 188 11.78 -4.64 1.34
N ALA A 189 10.65 -5.25 1.67
CA ALA A 189 10.44 -6.70 1.61
C ALA A 189 10.80 -7.31 0.25
N GLY A 190 10.42 -6.64 -0.85
CA GLY A 190 10.73 -7.06 -2.22
C GLY A 190 12.08 -6.58 -2.75
N ALA A 191 12.84 -5.81 -1.98
CA ALA A 191 14.09 -5.20 -2.41
C ALA A 191 15.22 -5.50 -1.40
N SER A 192 15.57 -4.53 -0.54
CA SER A 192 16.72 -4.62 0.35
C SER A 192 16.61 -5.72 1.40
N LEU A 193 15.41 -6.05 1.90
CA LEU A 193 15.26 -7.14 2.87
C LEU A 193 15.44 -8.52 2.22
N THR A 194 15.03 -8.72 0.97
CA THR A 194 15.32 -9.96 0.24
C THR A 194 16.81 -10.08 -0.05
N LEU A 195 17.49 -8.98 -0.41
CA LEU A 195 18.94 -8.96 -0.60
C LEU A 195 19.66 -9.26 0.72
N PHE A 196 19.25 -8.63 1.81
CA PHE A 196 19.76 -8.91 3.15
C PHE A 196 19.55 -10.38 3.56
N ALA A 197 18.40 -10.95 3.24
CA ALA A 197 18.10 -12.36 3.46
C ALA A 197 19.05 -13.27 2.69
N SER A 198 19.36 -12.93 1.45
CA SER A 198 20.27 -13.69 0.59
C SER A 198 21.72 -13.64 1.06
N GLU A 199 22.21 -12.45 1.41
CA GLU A 199 23.63 -12.20 1.65
C GLU A 199 24.03 -12.33 3.13
N GLN A 200 23.18 -11.82 4.03
CA GLN A 200 23.54 -11.58 5.43
C GLN A 200 22.81 -12.46 6.44
N THR A 201 21.81 -13.26 6.00
CA THR A 201 21.01 -14.06 6.92
C THR A 201 21.38 -15.55 6.84
N ASP A 202 21.56 -16.19 7.99
CA ASP A 202 21.67 -17.64 8.05
C ASP A 202 20.29 -18.27 7.83
N ARG A 203 20.15 -18.91 6.66
CA ARG A 203 18.91 -19.54 6.20
C ARG A 203 18.95 -21.06 6.26
N VAL A 204 19.97 -21.62 6.93
CA VAL A 204 20.10 -23.08 7.05
C VAL A 204 19.16 -23.58 8.14
N ILE A 205 18.20 -24.41 7.74
CA ILE A 205 17.23 -25.05 8.63
C ILE A 205 17.36 -26.56 8.46
N LEU A 206 17.72 -27.25 9.52
CA LEU A 206 17.91 -28.72 9.52
C LEU A 206 18.85 -29.22 8.40
N GLY A 207 19.90 -28.45 8.09
CA GLY A 207 20.88 -28.79 7.06
C GLY A 207 20.49 -28.46 5.63
N TRP A 208 19.32 -27.84 5.42
CA TRP A 208 18.85 -27.34 4.11
C TRP A 208 18.83 -25.81 4.09
N GLU A 209 19.37 -25.22 3.03
CA GLU A 209 19.36 -23.76 2.85
C GLU A 209 18.05 -23.33 2.20
N MET A 210 17.23 -22.58 2.96
CA MET A 210 15.95 -22.04 2.51
C MET A 210 16.17 -20.93 1.45
N PRO A 211 15.45 -20.93 0.31
CA PRO A 211 15.48 -19.85 -0.66
C PRO A 211 15.20 -18.48 -0.01
N ALA A 212 15.93 -17.42 -0.39
CA ALA A 212 15.75 -16.10 0.18
C ALA A 212 14.36 -15.52 -0.12
N SER A 213 13.79 -15.84 -1.27
CA SER A 213 12.43 -15.44 -1.66
C SER A 213 11.33 -15.97 -0.74
N TRP A 214 11.56 -17.09 -0.03
CA TRP A 214 10.58 -17.66 0.91
C TRP A 214 10.27 -16.76 2.09
N ILE A 215 11.19 -15.86 2.42
CA ILE A 215 11.00 -14.88 3.50
C ILE A 215 9.82 -13.95 3.19
N GLN A 216 9.53 -13.67 1.92
CA GLN A 216 8.37 -12.88 1.53
C GLN A 216 7.04 -13.55 1.91
N SER A 217 7.02 -14.88 2.10
CA SER A 217 5.85 -15.63 2.57
C SER A 217 5.55 -15.43 4.06
N PHE A 218 6.49 -14.88 4.84
CA PHE A 218 6.27 -14.64 6.28
C PHE A 218 5.15 -13.62 6.52
N ASN A 219 5.10 -12.56 5.70
CA ASN A 219 4.04 -11.57 5.83
C ASN A 219 2.64 -12.18 5.63
N PRO A 220 2.27 -12.79 4.49
CA PRO A 220 0.94 -13.35 4.31
C PRO A 220 0.63 -14.48 5.31
N PHE A 221 1.63 -15.22 5.77
CA PHE A 221 1.46 -16.17 6.87
C PHE A 221 1.00 -15.48 8.16
N PHE A 222 1.70 -14.43 8.56
CA PHE A 222 1.31 -13.66 9.75
C PHE A 222 0.01 -12.89 9.55
N VAL A 223 -0.30 -12.42 8.33
CA VAL A 223 -1.60 -11.78 8.03
C VAL A 223 -2.75 -12.73 8.34
N VAL A 224 -2.68 -13.98 7.90
CA VAL A 224 -3.76 -14.97 8.14
C VAL A 224 -4.00 -15.18 9.64
N ILE A 225 -2.93 -15.25 10.44
CA ILE A 225 -3.01 -15.43 11.89
C ILE A 225 -3.53 -14.16 12.58
N LEU A 226 -2.92 -13.04 12.28
CA LEU A 226 -3.19 -11.77 12.99
C LEU A 226 -4.51 -11.13 12.57
N ALA A 227 -4.96 -11.33 11.33
CA ALA A 227 -6.26 -10.83 10.87
C ALA A 227 -7.44 -11.48 11.62
N ALA A 228 -7.26 -12.70 12.14
CA ALA A 228 -8.25 -13.33 12.99
C ALA A 228 -8.25 -12.77 14.45
N ILE A 229 -7.10 -12.30 14.92
CA ILE A 229 -6.88 -11.85 16.31
C ILE A 229 -7.20 -10.36 16.47
N MET A 230 -6.76 -9.53 15.53
CA MET A 230 -6.80 -8.06 15.67
C MET A 230 -8.20 -7.45 15.82
N PRO A 231 -9.26 -7.94 15.14
CA PRO A 231 -10.63 -7.46 15.42
C PRO A 231 -11.07 -7.71 16.86
N GLY A 232 -10.64 -8.83 17.45
CA GLY A 232 -10.89 -9.13 18.87
C GLY A 232 -10.19 -8.15 19.80
N VAL A 233 -8.96 -7.75 19.48
CA VAL A 233 -8.20 -6.74 20.24
C VAL A 233 -8.91 -5.39 20.19
N TRP A 234 -9.28 -4.92 18.98
CA TRP A 234 -10.01 -3.65 18.82
C TRP A 234 -11.37 -3.69 19.51
N GLY A 235 -12.11 -4.79 19.37
CA GLY A 235 -13.40 -4.96 20.06
C GLY A 235 -13.28 -4.98 21.58
N ALA A 236 -12.23 -5.58 22.13
CA ALA A 236 -11.96 -5.56 23.57
C ALA A 236 -11.60 -4.16 24.09
N LEU A 237 -10.82 -3.39 23.32
CA LEU A 237 -10.50 -2.00 23.61
C LEU A 237 -11.74 -1.10 23.47
N GLY A 238 -12.57 -1.33 22.46
CA GLY A 238 -13.83 -0.61 22.25
C GLY A 238 -14.81 -0.77 23.40
N LYS A 239 -14.97 -2.00 23.95
CA LYS A 239 -15.79 -2.26 25.15
C LYS A 239 -15.32 -1.49 26.38
N ARG A 240 -14.04 -1.10 26.42
CA ARG A 240 -13.44 -0.30 27.51
C ARG A 240 -13.41 1.19 27.21
N GLY A 241 -13.93 1.64 26.07
CA GLY A 241 -13.86 3.03 25.63
C GLY A 241 -12.44 3.50 25.27
N MET A 242 -11.53 2.56 25.02
CA MET A 242 -10.10 2.83 24.71
C MET A 242 -9.71 2.53 23.26
N GLU A 243 -10.68 2.27 22.39
CA GLU A 243 -10.38 2.04 20.97
C GLU A 243 -9.81 3.32 20.34
N PRO A 244 -8.60 3.27 19.74
CA PRO A 244 -8.02 4.44 19.11
C PRO A 244 -8.80 4.83 17.85
N ALA A 245 -8.94 6.14 17.60
CA ALA A 245 -9.50 6.64 16.34
C ALA A 245 -8.63 6.26 15.13
N SER A 246 -9.23 6.24 13.94
CA SER A 246 -8.54 5.83 12.69
C SER A 246 -7.16 6.51 12.47
N PRO A 247 -6.98 7.84 12.65
CA PRO A 247 -5.66 8.45 12.52
C PRO A 247 -4.63 7.95 13.55
N THR A 248 -5.08 7.63 14.76
CA THR A 248 -4.21 7.07 15.81
C THR A 248 -3.79 5.64 15.48
N LYS A 249 -4.69 4.82 14.94
CA LYS A 249 -4.36 3.45 14.47
C LYS A 249 -3.30 3.49 13.36
N GLN A 250 -3.37 4.48 12.46
CA GLN A 250 -2.36 4.70 11.41
C GLN A 250 -0.99 5.07 12.03
N ALA A 251 -0.97 5.93 13.05
CA ALA A 251 0.26 6.27 13.75
C ALA A 251 0.86 5.06 14.49
N ILE A 252 0.03 4.21 15.10
CA ILE A 252 0.46 2.94 15.71
C ILE A 252 1.07 2.01 14.66
N GLY A 253 0.48 1.92 13.47
CA GLY A 253 1.04 1.14 12.36
C GLY A 253 2.45 1.58 11.97
N LEU A 254 2.69 2.89 11.85
CA LEU A 254 4.03 3.47 11.61
C LEU A 254 5.01 3.20 12.76
N LEU A 255 4.55 3.25 14.01
CA LEU A 255 5.37 2.92 15.17
C LEU A 255 5.80 1.45 15.15
N LEU A 256 4.87 0.55 14.88
CA LEU A 256 5.16 -0.88 14.76
C LEU A 256 6.15 -1.16 13.63
N LEU A 257 6.03 -0.47 12.50
CA LEU A 257 7.01 -0.55 11.41
C LEU A 257 8.42 -0.15 11.88
N SER A 258 8.53 0.98 12.60
CA SER A 258 9.78 1.43 13.20
C SER A 258 10.36 0.41 14.19
N LEU A 259 9.51 -0.17 15.05
CA LEU A 259 9.93 -1.19 16.00
C LEU A 259 10.42 -2.47 15.30
N GLY A 260 9.80 -2.89 14.21
CA GLY A 260 10.26 -4.01 13.40
C GLY A 260 11.67 -3.78 12.84
N TYR A 261 11.92 -2.56 12.31
CA TYR A 261 13.28 -2.19 11.88
C TYR A 261 14.27 -2.06 13.05
N LEU A 262 13.83 -1.65 14.23
CA LEU A 262 14.68 -1.64 15.41
C LEU A 262 15.10 -3.07 15.81
N VAL A 263 14.21 -4.04 15.69
CA VAL A 263 14.53 -5.45 15.95
C VAL A 263 15.65 -5.94 15.03
N ILE A 264 15.59 -5.66 13.72
CA ILE A 264 16.68 -6.06 12.82
C ILE A 264 17.98 -5.28 13.10
N CYS A 265 17.89 -3.99 13.48
CA CYS A 265 19.05 -3.21 13.91
C CYS A 265 19.79 -3.88 15.08
N LEU A 266 19.05 -4.41 16.06
CA LEU A 266 19.67 -5.15 17.18
C LEU A 266 20.35 -6.44 16.69
N GLY A 267 19.80 -7.10 15.69
CA GLY A 267 20.36 -8.31 15.10
C GLY A 267 21.64 -8.09 14.29
N VAL A 268 21.78 -6.90 13.66
CA VAL A 268 22.97 -6.58 12.83
C VAL A 268 24.00 -5.74 13.57
N LYS A 269 23.69 -5.28 14.80
CA LYS A 269 24.61 -4.50 15.61
C LYS A 269 25.83 -5.33 15.93
N ASP A 270 27.01 -4.74 15.74
CA ASP A 270 28.32 -5.33 16.09
C ASP A 270 28.62 -6.68 15.37
N VAL A 271 27.89 -7.03 14.29
CA VAL A 271 28.17 -8.21 13.49
C VAL A 271 29.42 -7.97 12.63
N GLN A 272 30.39 -8.86 12.75
CA GLN A 272 31.62 -8.80 11.96
C GLN A 272 31.34 -9.12 10.46
N PRO A 273 32.09 -8.51 9.53
CA PRO A 273 31.97 -8.83 8.13
C PRO A 273 32.11 -10.33 7.84
N GLY A 274 31.19 -10.89 7.07
CA GLY A 274 31.16 -12.31 6.70
C GLY A 274 30.43 -13.22 7.68
N ILE A 275 29.96 -12.72 8.84
CA ILE A 275 29.11 -13.49 9.75
C ILE A 275 27.65 -13.25 9.40
N LYS A 276 26.91 -14.33 9.13
CA LYS A 276 25.46 -14.29 8.88
C LYS A 276 24.68 -14.17 10.18
N VAL A 277 23.65 -13.34 10.18
CA VAL A 277 22.74 -13.17 11.33
C VAL A 277 21.63 -14.21 11.33
N SER A 278 21.13 -14.54 12.52
CA SER A 278 20.03 -15.52 12.65
C SER A 278 18.75 -15.05 11.94
N LEU A 279 18.05 -15.97 11.30
CA LEU A 279 16.74 -15.77 10.66
C LEU A 279 15.68 -15.24 11.62
N ILE A 280 15.83 -15.45 12.94
CA ILE A 280 14.86 -14.99 13.95
C ILE A 280 14.66 -13.48 13.93
N TRP A 281 15.70 -12.69 13.65
CA TRP A 281 15.62 -11.24 13.58
C TRP A 281 14.73 -10.78 12.43
N LEU A 282 14.88 -11.43 11.27
CA LEU A 282 14.07 -11.11 10.11
C LEU A 282 12.63 -11.60 10.29
N THR A 283 12.43 -12.76 10.91
CA THR A 283 11.09 -13.26 11.29
C THR A 283 10.39 -12.30 12.25
N GLY A 284 11.10 -11.79 13.26
CA GLY A 284 10.58 -10.80 14.20
C GLY A 284 10.20 -9.49 13.53
N LEU A 285 11.02 -9.01 12.59
CA LEU A 285 10.71 -7.84 11.77
C LEU A 285 9.39 -8.05 11.01
N TYR A 286 9.25 -9.15 10.25
CA TYR A 286 8.04 -9.42 9.47
C TYR A 286 6.79 -9.57 10.34
N PHE A 287 6.91 -10.19 11.51
CA PHE A 287 5.80 -10.30 12.46
C PHE A 287 5.30 -8.93 12.92
N ILE A 288 6.21 -8.05 13.34
CA ILE A 288 5.86 -6.71 13.83
C ILE A 288 5.37 -5.82 12.68
N HIS A 289 6.00 -5.92 11.49
CA HIS A 289 5.56 -5.20 10.30
C HIS A 289 4.13 -5.58 9.89
N THR A 290 3.79 -6.87 9.95
CA THR A 290 2.44 -7.35 9.66
C THR A 290 1.41 -6.83 10.66
N MET A 291 1.77 -6.73 11.96
CA MET A 291 0.91 -6.05 12.94
C MET A 291 0.65 -4.59 12.55
N GLY A 292 1.71 -3.89 12.11
CA GLY A 292 1.61 -2.51 11.61
C GLY A 292 0.72 -2.39 10.38
N GLU A 293 0.86 -3.29 9.43
CA GLU A 293 0.05 -3.34 8.20
C GLU A 293 -1.45 -3.50 8.50
N ILE A 294 -1.81 -4.41 9.38
CA ILE A 294 -3.21 -4.63 9.76
C ILE A 294 -3.81 -3.42 10.49
N CYS A 295 -2.99 -2.65 11.20
CA CYS A 295 -3.43 -1.39 11.81
C CYS A 295 -3.64 -0.28 10.77
N LEU A 296 -3.05 -0.39 9.57
CA LEU A 296 -3.02 0.70 8.58
C LEU A 296 -3.91 0.41 7.37
N SER A 297 -3.72 -0.71 6.69
CA SER A 297 -4.28 -0.97 5.37
C SER A 297 -5.81 -1.03 5.32
N PRO A 298 -6.50 -1.87 6.11
CA PRO A 298 -7.96 -1.95 6.05
C PRO A 298 -8.63 -0.67 6.56
N ILE A 299 -8.02 -0.02 7.54
CA ILE A 299 -8.53 1.21 8.14
C ILE A 299 -8.42 2.39 7.17
N GLY A 300 -7.30 2.49 6.44
CA GLY A 300 -7.09 3.54 5.46
C GLY A 300 -8.11 3.50 4.32
N LEU A 301 -8.34 2.34 3.72
CA LEU A 301 -9.34 2.16 2.66
C LEU A 301 -10.76 2.46 3.14
N SER A 302 -11.13 1.97 4.33
CA SER A 302 -12.43 2.27 4.94
C SER A 302 -12.62 3.76 5.18
N MET A 303 -11.60 4.43 5.71
CA MET A 303 -11.62 5.86 5.98
C MET A 303 -11.79 6.68 4.69
N VAL A 304 -11.07 6.36 3.61
CA VAL A 304 -11.24 7.04 2.32
C VAL A 304 -12.67 6.92 1.83
N ASN A 305 -13.25 5.72 1.88
CA ASN A 305 -14.64 5.51 1.46
C ASN A 305 -15.65 6.28 2.34
N LYS A 306 -15.48 6.29 3.66
CA LYS A 306 -16.39 6.97 4.59
C LYS A 306 -16.31 8.50 4.52
N LEU A 307 -15.11 9.06 4.33
CA LEU A 307 -14.89 10.51 4.34
C LEU A 307 -15.12 11.18 2.99
N THR A 308 -15.08 10.41 1.89
CA THR A 308 -15.16 10.97 0.53
C THR A 308 -16.60 11.24 0.12
N PRO A 309 -16.92 12.46 -0.39
CA PRO A 309 -18.18 12.70 -1.06
C PRO A 309 -18.35 11.78 -2.28
N ILE A 310 -19.56 11.22 -2.47
CA ILE A 310 -19.84 10.20 -3.52
C ILE A 310 -19.35 10.65 -4.91
N ARG A 311 -19.53 11.96 -5.23
CA ARG A 311 -19.10 12.54 -6.53
C ARG A 311 -17.60 12.46 -6.79
N PHE A 312 -16.77 12.33 -5.75
CA PHE A 312 -15.30 12.25 -5.86
C PHE A 312 -14.75 10.87 -5.49
N ALA A 313 -15.60 9.87 -5.21
CA ALA A 313 -15.18 8.57 -4.69
C ALA A 313 -14.09 7.88 -5.54
N SER A 314 -14.30 7.81 -6.86
CA SER A 314 -13.30 7.20 -7.77
C SER A 314 -11.99 7.98 -7.83
N LEU A 315 -12.06 9.32 -7.82
CA LEU A 315 -10.88 10.18 -7.89
C LEU A 315 -10.08 10.11 -6.59
N MET A 316 -10.75 10.15 -5.44
CA MET A 316 -10.10 10.04 -4.13
C MET A 316 -9.46 8.68 -3.92
N MET A 317 -10.09 7.61 -4.40
CA MET A 317 -9.48 6.28 -4.39
C MET A 317 -8.24 6.23 -5.31
N GLY A 318 -8.30 6.91 -6.48
CA GLY A 318 -7.14 7.07 -7.36
C GLY A 318 -5.98 7.80 -6.67
N ILE A 319 -6.26 8.87 -5.93
CA ILE A 319 -5.24 9.61 -5.15
C ILE A 319 -4.66 8.74 -4.02
N TRP A 320 -5.48 7.92 -3.37
CA TRP A 320 -5.01 6.97 -2.37
C TRP A 320 -4.01 5.97 -2.98
N TYR A 321 -4.31 5.38 -4.14
CA TYR A 321 -3.37 4.49 -4.82
C TYR A 321 -2.15 5.22 -5.40
N LEU A 322 -2.30 6.51 -5.73
CA LEU A 322 -1.16 7.32 -6.15
C LEU A 322 -0.14 7.50 -5.01
N SER A 323 -0.59 7.57 -3.74
CA SER A 323 0.33 7.57 -2.59
C SER A 323 1.12 6.26 -2.50
N THR A 324 0.51 5.12 -2.81
CA THR A 324 1.21 3.83 -2.88
C THR A 324 2.23 3.79 -4.04
N ALA A 325 1.87 4.32 -5.22
CA ALA A 325 2.82 4.43 -6.34
C ALA A 325 4.02 5.32 -5.98
N THR A 326 3.78 6.42 -5.27
CA THR A 326 4.83 7.31 -4.76
C THR A 326 5.71 6.58 -3.74
N ALA A 327 5.11 5.80 -2.85
CA ALA A 327 5.82 5.00 -1.86
C ALA A 327 6.74 3.96 -2.52
N ASN A 328 6.26 3.26 -3.55
CA ASN A 328 7.05 2.27 -4.28
C ASN A 328 8.25 2.90 -4.99
N LYS A 329 8.06 4.09 -5.59
CA LYS A 329 9.18 4.82 -6.18
C LYS A 329 10.19 5.26 -5.12
N PHE A 330 9.71 5.74 -3.98
CA PHE A 330 10.55 6.12 -2.85
C PHE A 330 11.27 4.90 -2.24
N ALA A 331 10.59 3.74 -2.15
CA ALA A 331 11.20 2.48 -1.72
C ALA A 331 12.39 2.08 -2.61
N GLY A 332 12.24 2.19 -3.94
CA GLY A 332 13.34 1.96 -4.88
C GLY A 332 14.52 2.91 -4.67
N THR A 333 14.27 4.18 -4.40
CA THR A 333 15.32 5.16 -4.09
C THR A 333 16.03 4.82 -2.78
N LEU A 334 15.29 4.44 -1.75
CA LEU A 334 15.87 4.05 -0.45
C LEU A 334 16.64 2.74 -0.54
N SER A 335 16.19 1.76 -1.31
CA SER A 335 16.94 0.51 -1.50
C SER A 335 18.26 0.71 -2.21
N GLY A 336 18.39 1.76 -3.03
CA GLY A 336 19.67 2.20 -3.60
C GLY A 336 20.71 2.62 -2.57
N LEU A 337 20.31 2.87 -1.31
CA LEU A 337 21.22 3.16 -0.19
C LEU A 337 21.77 1.91 0.49
N TYR A 338 21.37 0.69 0.06
CA TYR A 338 21.86 -0.57 0.61
C TYR A 338 23.41 -0.58 0.61
N PRO A 339 24.06 -0.91 1.73
CA PRO A 339 25.53 -0.86 1.85
C PRO A 339 26.20 -1.82 0.88
N GLU A 340 27.22 -1.31 0.20
CA GLU A 340 28.10 -2.07 -0.68
C GLU A 340 29.54 -1.96 -0.16
N ALA A 341 30.29 -3.06 -0.20
CA ALA A 341 31.67 -3.09 0.26
C ALA A 341 32.52 -1.98 -0.41
N GLY A 342 33.18 -1.17 0.41
CA GLY A 342 34.07 -0.11 -0.07
C GLY A 342 33.37 1.17 -0.57
N LYS A 343 32.04 1.27 -0.47
CA LYS A 343 31.30 2.47 -0.85
C LYS A 343 30.57 3.05 0.36
N VAL A 344 30.77 4.33 0.60
CA VAL A 344 30.01 5.09 1.61
C VAL A 344 28.89 5.83 0.89
N LYS A 345 27.64 5.55 1.26
CA LYS A 345 26.48 6.28 0.77
C LYS A 345 26.03 7.31 1.81
N THR A 346 25.38 8.37 1.38
CA THR A 346 24.93 9.44 2.29
C THR A 346 23.48 9.80 2.00
N LEU A 347 22.71 10.02 3.08
CA LEU A 347 21.35 10.53 3.02
C LEU A 347 21.24 11.75 3.93
N LEU A 348 20.97 12.95 3.39
CA LEU A 348 20.86 14.19 4.16
C LEU A 348 22.04 14.44 5.13
N GLY A 349 23.25 14.05 4.74
CA GLY A 349 24.47 14.16 5.56
C GLY A 349 24.71 12.98 6.52
N TYR A 350 23.76 12.06 6.67
CA TYR A 350 23.96 10.83 7.42
C TYR A 350 24.72 9.80 6.58
N ARG A 351 25.82 9.28 7.12
CA ARG A 351 26.69 8.29 6.45
C ARG A 351 26.13 6.90 6.69
N ILE A 352 26.01 6.12 5.62
CA ILE A 352 25.52 4.74 5.62
C ILE A 352 26.68 3.86 5.19
N GLU A 353 27.30 3.18 6.15
CA GLU A 353 28.47 2.32 5.95
C GLU A 353 28.15 0.86 6.29
N THR A 354 27.22 0.64 7.22
CA THR A 354 26.87 -0.67 7.75
C THR A 354 25.39 -0.97 7.55
N MET A 355 25.00 -2.25 7.70
CA MET A 355 23.59 -2.64 7.73
C MET A 355 22.82 -1.98 8.87
N TYR A 356 23.48 -1.75 10.00
CA TYR A 356 22.88 -1.03 11.11
C TYR A 356 22.51 0.41 10.70
N ASP A 357 23.41 1.12 10.04
CA ASP A 357 23.15 2.49 9.57
C ASP A 357 22.00 2.51 8.57
N PHE A 358 21.98 1.55 7.66
CA PHE A 358 20.95 1.43 6.66
C PHE A 358 19.55 1.21 7.27
N PHE A 359 19.40 0.24 8.16
CA PHE A 359 18.14 -0.02 8.81
C PHE A 359 17.71 1.09 9.77
N MET A 360 18.67 1.80 10.38
CA MET A 360 18.39 2.95 11.22
C MET A 360 17.71 4.10 10.47
N VAL A 361 17.94 4.25 9.17
CA VAL A 361 17.21 5.21 8.33
C VAL A 361 15.69 4.93 8.40
N PHE A 362 15.28 3.67 8.28
CA PHE A 362 13.87 3.30 8.35
C PHE A 362 13.29 3.43 9.76
N VAL A 363 14.09 3.13 10.79
CA VAL A 363 13.67 3.36 12.20
C VAL A 363 13.35 4.83 12.41
N VAL A 364 14.27 5.71 12.09
CA VAL A 364 14.12 7.18 12.34
C VAL A 364 12.99 7.74 11.47
N MET A 365 12.94 7.38 10.19
CA MET A 365 11.91 7.85 9.26
C MET A 365 10.51 7.47 9.74
N SER A 366 10.29 6.19 10.06
CA SER A 366 8.98 5.69 10.48
C SER A 366 8.58 6.17 11.88
N ALA A 367 9.54 6.26 12.82
CA ALA A 367 9.29 6.80 14.16
C ALA A 367 8.90 8.28 14.10
N THR A 368 9.62 9.08 13.29
CA THR A 368 9.32 10.50 13.10
C THR A 368 7.94 10.70 12.49
N ALA A 369 7.62 9.94 11.42
CA ALA A 369 6.31 9.97 10.78
C ALA A 369 5.20 9.58 11.77
N SER A 370 5.42 8.52 12.56
CA SER A 370 4.48 8.08 13.60
C SER A 370 4.23 9.17 14.65
N LEU A 371 5.30 9.76 15.18
CA LEU A 371 5.21 10.80 16.20
C LEU A 371 4.43 12.02 15.70
N ILE A 372 4.75 12.51 14.50
CA ILE A 372 4.05 13.65 13.91
C ILE A 372 2.57 13.32 13.69
N LEU A 373 2.26 12.15 13.12
CA LEU A 373 0.87 11.74 12.89
C LEU A 373 0.11 11.57 14.20
N PHE A 374 0.76 11.02 15.24
CA PHE A 374 0.17 10.88 16.57
C PHE A 374 -0.19 12.24 17.17
N LEU A 375 0.69 13.22 17.08
CA LEU A 375 0.44 14.58 17.54
C LEU A 375 -0.70 15.26 16.78
N LEU A 376 -0.82 14.98 15.47
CA LEU A 376 -1.89 15.49 14.62
C LEU A 376 -3.22 14.74 14.81
N SER A 377 -3.23 13.53 15.35
CA SER A 377 -4.37 12.61 15.35
C SER A 377 -5.65 13.21 15.95
N LYS A 378 -5.53 13.92 17.08
CA LYS A 378 -6.68 14.60 17.73
C LYS A 378 -7.30 15.70 16.86
N LYS A 379 -6.45 16.45 16.13
CA LYS A 379 -6.90 17.49 15.21
C LYS A 379 -7.59 16.88 13.99
N LEU A 380 -6.99 15.82 13.43
CA LEU A 380 -7.54 15.09 12.29
C LEU A 380 -8.90 14.46 12.66
N GLN A 381 -9.03 13.85 13.84
CA GLN A 381 -10.29 13.29 14.32
C GLN A 381 -11.40 14.35 14.39
N LYS A 382 -11.10 15.56 14.89
CA LYS A 382 -12.07 16.66 14.91
C LYS A 382 -12.51 17.06 13.49
N MET A 383 -11.59 17.04 12.51
CA MET A 383 -11.87 17.39 11.11
C MET A 383 -12.65 16.30 10.37
N MET A 384 -12.75 15.08 10.92
CA MET A 384 -13.60 14.01 10.38
C MET A 384 -15.09 14.23 10.65
N HIS A 385 -15.45 15.16 11.54
CA HIS A 385 -16.84 15.52 11.88
C HIS A 385 -17.70 14.32 12.27
N GLY A 386 -17.21 13.49 13.21
CA GLY A 386 -17.94 12.36 13.78
C GLY A 386 -18.02 11.10 12.92
N VAL A 387 -17.27 11.06 11.83
CA VAL A 387 -17.09 9.82 11.04
C VAL A 387 -15.89 9.06 11.64
N GLU A 388 -16.11 7.84 12.11
CA GLU A 388 -15.08 6.94 12.67
C GLU A 388 -14.84 5.72 11.80
#